data_06a91c1fdbc8cd8c1267aa3c19eeeef3
#
_entry.id   06a91c1fdbc8cd8c1267aa3c19eeeef3
#
_cell.length_a   1.000
_cell.length_b   1.000
_cell.length_c   1.000
_cell.angle_alpha   90.00
_cell.angle_beta   90.00
_cell.angle_gamma   90.00
#
_symmetry.space_group_name_H-M   'P 1'
#
loop_
_entity.id
_entity.type
_entity.pdbx_description
1 polymer ?
#
loop_
_entity_poly.entity_id
_entity_poly.type
_entity_poly.pdbx_seq_one_letter_code
_entity_poly.pdbx_strand_id
1 'polypeptide(L)'
;MKAEKMKYRNIRQFKLSAIGYGAMGLSHGYGACPEHKESIRLLKKTFESGCNFIDTAEAYGWGENERLVGEAFEGVRDKVIIATKLHLIGESDNWAKYIEEHLDTSLKNLKTDYVDIYYMHRIPAPEKLSLEEMSKIFGDLIKKGKIKGWGISQATSDQIEKCNSITPLTCVQNEYSMMERMYEKEIKTCEKLGIAFVAFSPMASGFLSGKYNKDNKYEGDDVRRVITRFNKDNVVANQPLLDMLKNFAEKKKCTMAQISLAWLLKKSPVMIPIPGMRTDERIEENLSSVNVELSDDEFNQIENELSKIEIHGNRTDKDIIEGLNSLKKLEANLKK
;
A
#
# COMPACT_ATOMS: atom_id res chain seq x y z
N MET A 1 -20.75 21.79 2.92
CA MET A 1 -19.95 21.67 1.67
C MET A 1 -20.47 20.45 0.92
N LYS A 2 -20.72 20.54 -0.40
CA LYS A 2 -21.03 19.34 -1.19
C LYS A 2 -19.79 18.42 -1.12
N ALA A 3 -19.99 17.16 -0.72
CA ALA A 3 -18.93 16.15 -0.80
C ALA A 3 -18.47 16.10 -2.27
N GLU A 4 -17.27 16.55 -2.53
CA GLU A 4 -16.70 16.48 -3.87
C GLU A 4 -16.47 15.01 -4.22
N LYS A 5 -16.79 14.66 -5.45
CA LYS A 5 -16.92 13.28 -5.89
C LYS A 5 -15.53 12.64 -6.07
N MET A 6 -15.31 11.44 -5.52
CA MET A 6 -14.10 10.66 -5.74
C MET A 6 -13.74 10.61 -7.24
N LYS A 7 -12.46 10.81 -7.55
CA LYS A 7 -11.90 10.63 -8.89
C LYS A 7 -11.51 9.16 -9.09
N TYR A 8 -11.64 8.66 -10.31
CA TYR A 8 -11.34 7.27 -10.66
C TYR A 8 -10.31 7.19 -11.78
N ARG A 9 -9.59 6.08 -11.84
CA ARG A 9 -8.63 5.73 -12.89
C ARG A 9 -9.03 4.44 -13.58
N ASN A 10 -9.03 4.44 -14.90
CA ASN A 10 -9.31 3.24 -15.69
C ASN A 10 -7.99 2.50 -15.94
N ILE A 11 -7.88 1.32 -15.36
CA ILE A 11 -6.70 0.43 -15.45
C ILE A 11 -7.16 -0.91 -15.95
N ARG A 12 -6.78 -1.28 -17.17
CA ARG A 12 -7.28 -2.52 -17.81
C ARG A 12 -8.82 -2.54 -17.75
N GLN A 13 -9.41 -3.62 -17.18
CA GLN A 13 -10.86 -3.77 -17.00
C GLN A 13 -11.41 -3.09 -15.75
N PHE A 14 -10.56 -2.49 -14.92
CA PHE A 14 -10.98 -1.93 -13.64
C PHE A 14 -11.13 -0.42 -13.67
N LYS A 15 -12.16 0.06 -12.98
CA LYS A 15 -12.33 1.48 -12.63
C LYS A 15 -12.02 1.65 -11.16
N LEU A 16 -10.75 1.95 -10.84
CA LEU A 16 -10.24 2.09 -9.48
C LEU A 16 -10.42 3.52 -8.97
N SER A 17 -10.81 3.70 -7.70
CA SER A 17 -10.71 4.99 -7.03
C SER A 17 -9.25 5.46 -7.06
N ALA A 18 -9.04 6.77 -7.29
CA ALA A 18 -7.71 7.36 -7.44
C ALA A 18 -6.86 7.23 -6.16
N ILE A 19 -7.52 7.05 -5.01
CA ILE A 19 -6.91 6.65 -3.73
C ILE A 19 -7.60 5.36 -3.29
N GLY A 20 -6.80 4.34 -2.96
CA GLY A 20 -7.28 3.08 -2.38
C GLY A 20 -7.13 3.08 -0.86
N TYR A 21 -7.56 2.01 -0.22
CA TYR A 21 -7.45 1.80 1.21
C TYR A 21 -6.45 0.68 1.51
N GLY A 22 -5.36 1.00 2.21
CA GLY A 22 -4.41 0.02 2.75
C GLY A 22 -4.91 -0.52 4.10
N ALA A 23 -5.41 -1.77 4.12
CA ALA A 23 -6.08 -2.33 5.28
C ALA A 23 -5.13 -2.86 6.38
N MET A 24 -3.82 -2.96 6.14
CA MET A 24 -2.84 -3.56 7.06
C MET A 24 -3.01 -3.07 8.50
N GLY A 25 -3.17 -1.76 8.71
CA GLY A 25 -3.27 -1.16 10.03
C GLY A 25 -4.52 -1.52 10.84
N LEU A 26 -5.48 -2.24 10.25
CA LEU A 26 -6.66 -2.74 10.98
C LEU A 26 -6.37 -4.00 11.79
N SER A 27 -5.30 -4.73 11.51
CA SER A 27 -4.96 -5.98 12.20
C SER A 27 -3.54 -6.03 12.77
N HIS A 28 -2.61 -5.20 12.29
CA HIS A 28 -1.24 -5.18 12.81
C HIS A 28 -0.41 -3.99 12.28
N GLY A 29 0.82 -3.86 12.78
CA GLY A 29 1.89 -3.06 12.20
C GLY A 29 1.96 -1.60 12.66
N TYR A 30 0.95 -1.09 13.36
CA TYR A 30 0.93 0.29 13.87
C TYR A 30 0.44 0.41 15.32
N GLY A 31 0.82 -0.54 16.18
CA GLY A 31 0.40 -0.60 17.58
C GLY A 31 -1.05 -1.10 17.71
N ALA A 32 -1.74 -0.64 18.76
CA ALA A 32 -3.11 -1.09 19.05
C ALA A 32 -4.04 -0.95 17.82
N CYS A 33 -4.68 -2.05 17.43
CA CYS A 33 -5.63 -2.07 16.34
C CYS A 33 -6.99 -1.54 16.80
N PRO A 34 -7.81 -0.97 15.90
CA PRO A 34 -9.20 -0.69 16.20
C PRO A 34 -9.96 -1.99 16.54
N GLU A 35 -10.98 -1.87 17.37
CA GLU A 35 -11.89 -2.97 17.68
C GLU A 35 -12.51 -3.56 16.38
N HIS A 36 -12.85 -4.85 16.39
CA HIS A 36 -13.37 -5.56 15.22
C HIS A 36 -14.55 -4.82 14.55
N LYS A 37 -15.57 -4.43 15.34
CA LYS A 37 -16.74 -3.69 14.83
C LYS A 37 -16.35 -2.33 14.24
N GLU A 38 -15.39 -1.66 14.86
CA GLU A 38 -14.90 -0.37 14.40
C GLU A 38 -14.13 -0.51 13.08
N SER A 39 -13.31 -1.55 12.94
CA SER A 39 -12.60 -1.85 11.69
C SER A 39 -13.58 -2.06 10.52
N ILE A 40 -14.65 -2.81 10.74
CA ILE A 40 -15.71 -3.01 9.74
C ILE A 40 -16.43 -1.70 9.41
N ARG A 41 -16.75 -0.88 10.43
CA ARG A 41 -17.38 0.43 10.23
C ARG A 41 -16.50 1.36 9.39
N LEU A 42 -15.21 1.41 9.66
CA LEU A 42 -14.24 2.23 8.92
C LEU A 42 -14.12 1.79 7.45
N LEU A 43 -14.10 0.48 7.19
CA LEU A 43 -14.10 -0.06 5.81
C LEU A 43 -15.37 0.34 5.06
N LYS A 44 -16.55 0.21 5.69
CA LYS A 44 -17.83 0.60 5.10
C LYS A 44 -17.88 2.11 4.83
N LYS A 45 -17.50 2.95 5.81
CA LYS A 45 -17.43 4.40 5.65
C LYS A 45 -16.51 4.80 4.48
N THR A 46 -15.35 4.14 4.36
CA THR A 46 -14.40 4.38 3.27
C THR A 46 -15.05 4.12 1.90
N PHE A 47 -15.75 3.00 1.77
CA PHE A 47 -16.48 2.66 0.55
C PHE A 47 -17.62 3.64 0.26
N GLU A 48 -18.42 4.00 1.26
CA GLU A 48 -19.50 5.00 1.15
C GLU A 48 -18.97 6.39 0.74
N SER A 49 -17.72 6.69 1.09
CA SER A 49 -17.01 7.90 0.67
C SER A 49 -16.44 7.80 -0.78
N GLY A 50 -16.74 6.72 -1.51
CA GLY A 50 -16.39 6.52 -2.91
C GLY A 50 -15.07 5.78 -3.17
N CYS A 51 -14.35 5.33 -2.14
CA CYS A 51 -13.17 4.50 -2.31
C CYS A 51 -13.59 3.05 -2.54
N ASN A 52 -13.43 2.55 -3.74
CA ASN A 52 -13.81 1.19 -4.12
C ASN A 52 -12.63 0.21 -4.20
N PHE A 53 -11.39 0.64 -3.96
CA PHE A 53 -10.19 -0.18 -4.04
C PHE A 53 -9.64 -0.45 -2.63
N ILE A 54 -9.73 -1.71 -2.19
CA ILE A 54 -9.32 -2.17 -0.85
C ILE A 54 -8.17 -3.16 -0.99
N ASP A 55 -7.04 -2.85 -0.35
CA ASP A 55 -5.82 -3.64 -0.39
C ASP A 55 -5.57 -4.32 0.96
N THR A 56 -5.56 -5.65 0.96
CA THR A 56 -5.24 -6.52 2.09
C THR A 56 -4.14 -7.52 1.74
N ALA A 57 -3.87 -8.50 2.59
CA ALA A 57 -2.97 -9.63 2.36
C ALA A 57 -3.24 -10.77 3.34
N GLU A 58 -2.97 -12.02 2.95
CA GLU A 58 -3.04 -13.18 3.84
C GLU A 58 -2.12 -13.03 5.07
N ALA A 59 -0.94 -12.43 4.88
CA ALA A 59 0.03 -12.21 5.94
C ALA A 59 -0.41 -11.17 6.99
N TYR A 60 -1.45 -10.37 6.71
CA TYR A 60 -1.92 -9.36 7.64
C TYR A 60 -2.76 -9.99 8.76
N GLY A 61 -2.13 -10.16 9.93
CA GLY A 61 -2.74 -10.88 11.04
C GLY A 61 -3.11 -12.33 10.70
N TRP A 62 -2.41 -12.95 9.73
CA TRP A 62 -2.63 -14.34 9.30
C TRP A 62 -4.09 -14.63 8.95
N GLY A 63 -4.62 -13.87 8.00
CA GLY A 63 -5.99 -13.97 7.50
C GLY A 63 -7.02 -13.17 8.30
N GLU A 64 -6.67 -12.60 9.46
CA GLU A 64 -7.61 -11.75 10.23
C GLU A 64 -8.05 -10.53 9.43
N ASN A 65 -7.12 -9.89 8.75
CA ASN A 65 -7.40 -8.72 7.91
C ASN A 65 -8.34 -9.06 6.74
N GLU A 66 -8.15 -10.21 6.11
CA GLU A 66 -9.04 -10.69 5.04
C GLU A 66 -10.45 -10.97 5.57
N ARG A 67 -10.57 -11.54 6.79
CA ARG A 67 -11.90 -11.75 7.43
C ARG A 67 -12.62 -10.44 7.69
N LEU A 68 -11.92 -9.41 8.19
CA LEU A 68 -12.49 -8.07 8.37
C LEU A 68 -13.00 -7.48 7.05
N VAL A 69 -12.20 -7.59 5.97
CA VAL A 69 -12.59 -7.10 4.64
C VAL A 69 -13.77 -7.89 4.09
N GLY A 70 -13.75 -9.22 4.19
CA GLY A 70 -14.83 -10.09 3.74
C GLY A 70 -16.16 -9.77 4.44
N GLU A 71 -16.15 -9.59 5.76
CA GLU A 71 -17.33 -9.24 6.55
C GLU A 71 -17.83 -7.82 6.24
N ALA A 72 -16.92 -6.87 6.04
CA ALA A 72 -17.31 -5.49 5.73
C ALA A 72 -18.08 -5.37 4.41
N PHE A 73 -17.75 -6.20 3.42
CA PHE A 73 -18.30 -6.09 2.06
C PHE A 73 -19.25 -7.24 1.69
N GLU A 74 -19.67 -8.04 2.65
CA GLU A 74 -20.73 -9.02 2.45
C GLU A 74 -22.02 -8.34 1.94
N GLY A 75 -22.58 -8.85 0.83
CA GLY A 75 -23.78 -8.28 0.18
C GLY A 75 -23.53 -7.13 -0.81
N VAL A 76 -22.29 -6.60 -0.90
CA VAL A 76 -21.89 -5.57 -1.87
C VAL A 76 -20.58 -5.89 -2.56
N ARG A 77 -20.18 -7.17 -2.57
CA ARG A 77 -18.89 -7.66 -3.06
C ARG A 77 -18.59 -7.24 -4.50
N ASP A 78 -19.60 -7.23 -5.35
CA ASP A 78 -19.53 -6.86 -6.77
C ASP A 78 -19.24 -5.37 -7.01
N LYS A 79 -19.40 -4.53 -5.99
CA LYS A 79 -19.16 -3.08 -6.06
C LYS A 79 -17.78 -2.65 -5.57
N VAL A 80 -17.03 -3.59 -4.97
CA VAL A 80 -15.73 -3.33 -4.37
C VAL A 80 -14.64 -4.11 -5.11
N ILE A 81 -13.52 -3.46 -5.39
CA ILE A 81 -12.34 -4.09 -5.95
C ILE A 81 -11.43 -4.48 -4.80
N ILE A 82 -11.32 -5.77 -4.54
CA ILE A 82 -10.50 -6.32 -3.46
C ILE A 82 -9.21 -6.88 -4.04
N ALA A 83 -8.09 -6.40 -3.49
CA ALA A 83 -6.76 -6.94 -3.74
C ALA A 83 -6.26 -7.66 -2.48
N THR A 84 -5.78 -8.90 -2.64
CA THR A 84 -5.03 -9.62 -1.59
C THR A 84 -3.72 -10.16 -2.14
N LYS A 85 -2.85 -10.69 -1.26
CA LYS A 85 -1.46 -11.01 -1.61
C LYS A 85 -1.04 -12.32 -0.98
N LEU A 86 -0.30 -13.10 -1.75
CA LEU A 86 0.37 -14.32 -1.31
C LEU A 86 1.83 -14.04 -0.95
N HIS A 87 2.29 -14.63 0.14
CA HIS A 87 3.70 -14.69 0.49
C HIS A 87 4.20 -16.13 0.40
N LEU A 88 5.20 -16.41 -0.47
CA LEU A 88 5.78 -17.75 -0.55
C LEU A 88 6.66 -18.01 0.69
N ILE A 89 6.17 -18.87 1.58
CA ILE A 89 6.87 -19.30 2.79
C ILE A 89 7.21 -20.79 2.65
N GLY A 90 8.42 -21.17 3.09
CA GLY A 90 8.86 -22.57 3.01
C GLY A 90 9.21 -23.04 1.59
N GLU A 91 9.13 -24.34 1.35
CA GLU A 91 9.44 -25.01 0.08
C GLU A 91 8.20 -25.77 -0.41
N SER A 92 8.14 -25.99 -1.72
CA SER A 92 7.06 -26.76 -2.35
C SER A 92 7.57 -27.46 -3.61
N ASP A 93 7.15 -28.71 -3.79
CA ASP A 93 7.38 -29.45 -5.04
C ASP A 93 6.37 -29.08 -6.14
N ASN A 94 5.33 -28.32 -5.79
CA ASN A 94 4.28 -27.89 -6.72
C ASN A 94 3.74 -26.50 -6.36
N TRP A 95 4.38 -25.47 -6.89
CA TRP A 95 4.01 -24.08 -6.63
C TRP A 95 2.62 -23.70 -7.16
N ALA A 96 2.16 -24.32 -8.24
CA ALA A 96 0.83 -24.06 -8.75
C ALA A 96 -0.25 -24.48 -7.74
N LYS A 97 -0.11 -25.67 -7.18
CA LYS A 97 -0.99 -26.17 -6.13
C LYS A 97 -0.89 -25.32 -4.87
N TYR A 98 0.33 -25.01 -4.42
CA TYR A 98 0.56 -24.17 -3.25
C TYR A 98 -0.14 -22.80 -3.36
N ILE A 99 0.07 -22.11 -4.48
CA ILE A 99 -0.52 -20.79 -4.71
C ILE A 99 -2.05 -20.86 -4.77
N GLU A 100 -2.62 -21.90 -5.38
CA GLU A 100 -4.05 -22.09 -5.47
C GLU A 100 -4.68 -22.40 -4.10
N GLU A 101 -4.08 -23.23 -3.25
CA GLU A 101 -4.55 -23.54 -1.90
C GLU A 101 -4.53 -22.32 -0.98
N HIS A 102 -3.50 -21.47 -1.08
CA HIS A 102 -3.45 -20.18 -0.37
C HIS A 102 -4.52 -19.22 -0.87
N LEU A 103 -4.75 -19.15 -2.18
CA LEU A 103 -5.86 -18.36 -2.74
C LEU A 103 -7.20 -18.87 -2.23
N ASP A 104 -7.44 -20.18 -2.20
CA ASP A 104 -8.71 -20.76 -1.70
C ASP A 104 -8.92 -20.40 -0.22
N THR A 105 -7.85 -20.35 0.57
CA THR A 105 -7.90 -19.88 1.95
C THR A 105 -8.26 -18.39 2.03
N SER A 106 -7.65 -17.57 1.19
CA SER A 106 -7.96 -16.14 1.09
C SER A 106 -9.41 -15.92 0.65
N LEU A 107 -9.91 -16.66 -0.34
CA LEU A 107 -11.30 -16.60 -0.79
C LEU A 107 -12.29 -16.94 0.34
N LYS A 108 -11.99 -17.96 1.14
CA LYS A 108 -12.78 -18.33 2.32
C LYS A 108 -12.80 -17.21 3.36
N ASN A 109 -11.65 -16.61 3.68
CA ASN A 109 -11.54 -15.50 4.61
C ASN A 109 -12.34 -14.28 4.11
N LEU A 110 -12.22 -13.96 2.82
CA LEU A 110 -12.89 -12.85 2.15
C LEU A 110 -14.39 -13.12 1.87
N LYS A 111 -14.90 -14.32 2.18
CA LYS A 111 -16.31 -14.75 1.95
C LYS A 111 -16.76 -14.53 0.50
N THR A 112 -15.93 -14.90 -0.47
CA THR A 112 -16.16 -14.69 -1.90
C THR A 112 -15.56 -15.83 -2.71
N ASP A 113 -16.01 -16.00 -3.94
CA ASP A 113 -15.52 -17.01 -4.89
C ASP A 113 -14.44 -16.47 -5.86
N TYR A 114 -14.17 -15.16 -5.82
CA TYR A 114 -13.12 -14.53 -6.59
C TYR A 114 -12.50 -13.34 -5.87
N VAL A 115 -11.24 -13.01 -6.21
CA VAL A 115 -10.65 -11.70 -5.92
C VAL A 115 -10.41 -10.92 -7.20
N ASP A 116 -10.48 -9.59 -7.11
CA ASP A 116 -10.27 -8.76 -8.30
C ASP A 116 -8.80 -8.73 -8.70
N ILE A 117 -7.89 -8.58 -7.71
CA ILE A 117 -6.46 -8.53 -7.94
C ILE A 117 -5.75 -9.43 -6.93
N TYR A 118 -4.93 -10.36 -7.41
CA TYR A 118 -4.10 -11.22 -6.57
C TYR A 118 -2.64 -10.92 -6.81
N TYR A 119 -1.89 -10.61 -5.73
CA TYR A 119 -0.48 -10.26 -5.83
C TYR A 119 0.44 -11.38 -5.40
N MET A 120 1.56 -11.50 -6.09
CA MET A 120 2.77 -12.02 -5.47
C MET A 120 3.35 -10.93 -4.57
N HIS A 121 3.31 -11.14 -3.24
CA HIS A 121 3.64 -10.12 -2.23
C HIS A 121 5.11 -9.71 -2.25
N ARG A 122 5.99 -10.63 -2.64
CA ARG A 122 7.42 -10.39 -2.91
C ARG A 122 7.85 -11.27 -4.06
N ILE A 123 8.70 -10.75 -4.91
CA ILE A 123 9.28 -11.54 -5.99
C ILE A 123 10.10 -12.67 -5.36
N PRO A 124 9.81 -13.94 -5.66
CA PRO A 124 10.61 -15.06 -5.15
C PRO A 124 12.00 -15.09 -5.78
N ALA A 125 12.94 -15.73 -5.08
CA ALA A 125 14.23 -16.04 -5.67
C ALA A 125 14.04 -16.95 -6.90
N PRO A 126 14.79 -16.72 -8.01
CA PRO A 126 14.58 -17.45 -9.27
C PRO A 126 14.69 -18.98 -9.15
N GLU A 127 15.54 -19.46 -8.25
CA GLU A 127 15.72 -20.89 -7.95
C GLU A 127 14.51 -21.50 -7.23
N LYS A 128 13.71 -20.67 -6.57
CA LYS A 128 12.50 -21.10 -5.87
C LYS A 128 11.30 -21.15 -6.81
N LEU A 129 11.07 -20.06 -7.53
CA LEU A 129 9.99 -19.95 -8.52
C LEU A 129 10.39 -18.91 -9.56
N SER A 130 10.56 -19.34 -10.81
CA SER A 130 10.90 -18.43 -11.90
C SER A 130 9.77 -17.44 -12.21
N LEU A 131 10.12 -16.25 -12.72
CA LEU A 131 9.12 -15.28 -13.17
C LEU A 131 8.19 -15.83 -14.25
N GLU A 132 8.73 -16.71 -15.10
CA GLU A 132 7.97 -17.32 -16.18
C GLU A 132 6.91 -18.29 -15.63
N GLU A 133 7.30 -19.19 -14.75
CA GLU A 133 6.39 -20.15 -14.12
C GLU A 133 5.33 -19.42 -13.27
N MET A 134 5.76 -18.48 -12.43
CA MET A 134 4.88 -17.63 -11.65
C MET A 134 3.81 -16.97 -12.53
N SER A 135 4.23 -16.33 -13.62
CA SER A 135 3.31 -15.64 -14.53
C SER A 135 2.30 -16.57 -15.18
N LYS A 136 2.71 -17.81 -15.55
CA LYS A 136 1.81 -18.83 -16.10
C LYS A 136 0.79 -19.29 -15.05
N ILE A 137 1.22 -19.53 -13.81
CA ILE A 137 0.32 -19.94 -12.70
C ILE A 137 -0.77 -18.87 -12.49
N PHE A 138 -0.41 -17.60 -12.41
CA PHE A 138 -1.40 -16.52 -12.25
C PHE A 138 -2.32 -16.40 -13.47
N GLY A 139 -1.79 -16.62 -14.68
CA GLY A 139 -2.58 -16.69 -15.90
C GLY A 139 -3.63 -17.81 -15.88
N ASP A 140 -3.30 -18.96 -15.31
CA ASP A 140 -4.23 -20.08 -15.18
C ASP A 140 -5.31 -19.81 -14.10
N LEU A 141 -4.96 -19.11 -13.01
CA LEU A 141 -5.95 -18.67 -12.01
C LEU A 141 -6.95 -17.66 -12.60
N ILE A 142 -6.51 -16.78 -13.52
CA ILE A 142 -7.41 -15.89 -14.29
C ILE A 142 -8.37 -16.72 -15.15
N LYS A 143 -7.86 -17.70 -15.90
CA LYS A 143 -8.69 -18.59 -16.75
C LYS A 143 -9.72 -19.38 -15.93
N LYS A 144 -9.36 -19.80 -14.71
CA LYS A 144 -10.26 -20.48 -13.77
C LYS A 144 -11.31 -19.53 -13.18
N GLY A 145 -11.19 -18.21 -13.36
CA GLY A 145 -12.10 -17.20 -12.81
C GLY A 145 -11.93 -16.92 -11.32
N LYS A 146 -10.93 -17.53 -10.66
CA LYS A 146 -10.65 -17.29 -9.23
C LYS A 146 -10.08 -15.90 -8.96
N ILE A 147 -9.38 -15.33 -9.95
CA ILE A 147 -8.89 -13.95 -9.91
C ILE A 147 -9.25 -13.23 -11.21
N LYS A 148 -9.53 -11.93 -11.16
CA LYS A 148 -9.82 -11.13 -12.36
C LYS A 148 -8.57 -10.48 -12.96
N GLY A 149 -7.54 -10.28 -12.16
CA GLY A 149 -6.27 -9.73 -12.54
C GLY A 149 -5.20 -10.06 -11.52
N TRP A 150 -3.96 -9.76 -11.86
CA TRP A 150 -2.85 -10.05 -10.97
C TRP A 150 -1.81 -8.93 -10.94
N GLY A 151 -0.95 -8.97 -9.93
CA GLY A 151 0.13 -8.02 -9.76
C GLY A 151 1.34 -8.62 -9.04
N ILE A 152 2.40 -7.84 -9.02
CA ILE A 152 3.65 -8.15 -8.31
C ILE A 152 4.06 -6.98 -7.44
N SER A 153 4.76 -7.25 -6.35
CA SER A 153 5.16 -6.21 -5.40
C SER A 153 6.67 -6.18 -5.22
N GLN A 154 7.22 -4.97 -5.08
CA GLN A 154 8.66 -4.66 -5.01
C GLN A 154 9.45 -5.20 -6.20
N ALA A 155 8.91 -4.99 -7.39
CA ALA A 155 9.47 -5.45 -8.64
C ALA A 155 10.26 -4.36 -9.35
N THR A 156 11.33 -4.75 -10.04
CA THR A 156 12.09 -3.90 -10.97
C THR A 156 11.41 -3.82 -12.32
N SER A 157 11.79 -2.81 -13.13
CA SER A 157 11.26 -2.64 -14.49
C SER A 157 11.41 -3.90 -15.37
N ASP A 158 12.56 -4.57 -15.29
CA ASP A 158 12.85 -5.77 -16.08
C ASP A 158 11.93 -6.94 -15.67
N GLN A 159 11.69 -7.08 -14.35
CA GLN A 159 10.75 -8.09 -13.82
C GLN A 159 9.30 -7.79 -14.25
N ILE A 160 8.92 -6.52 -14.23
CA ILE A 160 7.59 -6.06 -14.67
C ILE A 160 7.38 -6.38 -16.15
N GLU A 161 8.33 -5.99 -17.02
CA GLU A 161 8.24 -6.23 -18.46
C GLU A 161 8.22 -7.74 -18.77
N LYS A 162 9.07 -8.53 -18.10
CA LYS A 162 9.11 -9.98 -18.26
C LYS A 162 7.79 -10.63 -17.87
N CYS A 163 7.28 -10.34 -16.67
CA CYS A 163 5.99 -10.90 -16.22
C CYS A 163 4.83 -10.48 -17.12
N ASN A 164 4.76 -9.19 -17.49
CA ASN A 164 3.69 -8.67 -18.32
C ASN A 164 3.70 -9.26 -19.75
N SER A 165 4.86 -9.66 -20.27
CA SER A 165 4.97 -10.31 -21.60
C SER A 165 4.41 -11.73 -21.64
N ILE A 166 4.29 -12.39 -20.48
CA ILE A 166 3.80 -13.77 -20.34
C ILE A 166 2.31 -13.78 -20.00
N THR A 167 1.97 -13.06 -18.94
CA THR A 167 0.58 -12.86 -18.49
C THR A 167 0.40 -11.37 -18.19
N PRO A 168 -0.49 -10.65 -18.90
CA PRO A 168 -0.66 -9.21 -18.71
C PRO A 168 -0.94 -8.85 -17.25
N LEU A 169 -0.07 -8.01 -16.67
CA LEU A 169 -0.23 -7.48 -15.31
C LEU A 169 -1.38 -6.45 -15.27
N THR A 170 -2.06 -6.40 -14.14
CA THR A 170 -3.01 -5.34 -13.81
C THR A 170 -2.31 -4.19 -13.11
N CYS A 171 -1.41 -4.52 -12.18
CA CYS A 171 -0.72 -3.53 -11.38
C CYS A 171 0.63 -4.03 -10.83
N VAL A 172 1.42 -3.07 -10.38
CA VAL A 172 2.64 -3.27 -9.59
C VAL A 172 2.45 -2.51 -8.28
N GLN A 173 2.85 -3.11 -7.15
CA GLN A 173 2.78 -2.45 -5.86
C GLN A 173 4.18 -2.27 -5.27
N ASN A 174 4.69 -1.04 -5.27
CA ASN A 174 5.99 -0.71 -4.71
C ASN A 174 5.87 0.40 -3.66
N GLU A 175 6.85 0.51 -2.74
CA GLU A 175 6.91 1.65 -1.83
C GLU A 175 7.16 2.92 -2.63
N TYR A 176 6.32 3.95 -2.44
CA TYR A 176 6.58 5.23 -3.05
C TYR A 176 5.95 6.38 -2.25
N SER A 177 6.76 7.39 -1.96
CA SER A 177 6.37 8.60 -1.24
C SER A 177 7.41 9.69 -1.47
N MET A 178 7.21 10.89 -0.96
CA MET A 178 8.24 11.95 -0.99
C MET A 178 9.54 11.54 -0.27
N MET A 179 9.49 10.56 0.65
CA MET A 179 10.66 10.03 1.36
C MET A 179 11.27 8.77 0.73
N GLU A 180 10.61 8.18 -0.26
CA GLU A 180 11.08 6.97 -0.94
C GLU A 180 10.81 7.06 -2.43
N ARG A 181 11.84 7.33 -3.21
CA ARG A 181 11.72 7.63 -4.65
C ARG A 181 12.49 6.67 -5.55
N MET A 182 12.95 5.55 -5.02
CA MET A 182 13.80 4.62 -5.78
C MET A 182 13.10 3.97 -7.00
N TYR A 183 11.76 3.95 -7.03
CA TYR A 183 10.98 3.27 -8.07
C TYR A 183 10.44 4.20 -9.19
N GLU A 184 11.08 5.32 -9.46
CA GLU A 184 10.62 6.26 -10.52
C GLU A 184 10.72 5.66 -11.94
N LYS A 185 11.67 4.76 -12.17
CA LYS A 185 11.78 4.01 -13.44
C LYS A 185 10.57 3.08 -13.63
N GLU A 186 10.16 2.42 -12.56
CA GLU A 186 9.03 1.47 -12.55
C GLU A 186 7.69 2.18 -12.78
N ILE A 187 7.52 3.41 -12.29
CA ILE A 187 6.34 4.25 -12.59
C ILE A 187 6.24 4.46 -14.11
N LYS A 188 7.34 4.85 -14.77
CA LYS A 188 7.37 5.05 -16.22
C LYS A 188 7.11 3.75 -16.99
N THR A 189 7.60 2.62 -16.49
CA THR A 189 7.31 1.30 -17.06
C THR A 189 5.83 0.97 -16.95
N CYS A 190 5.20 1.26 -15.80
CA CYS A 190 3.76 1.06 -15.61
C CYS A 190 2.93 1.95 -16.55
N GLU A 191 3.31 3.22 -16.74
CA GLU A 191 2.67 4.13 -17.70
C GLU A 191 2.71 3.55 -19.13
N LYS A 192 3.90 3.15 -19.58
CA LYS A 192 4.11 2.55 -20.91
C LYS A 192 3.24 1.31 -21.13
N LEU A 193 3.07 0.49 -20.10
CA LEU A 193 2.31 -0.76 -20.18
C LEU A 193 0.80 -0.58 -19.88
N GLY A 194 0.36 0.61 -19.45
CA GLY A 194 -1.03 0.89 -19.09
C GLY A 194 -1.51 0.06 -17.89
N ILE A 195 -0.64 -0.14 -16.89
CA ILE A 195 -0.93 -0.85 -15.63
C ILE A 195 -0.82 0.10 -14.43
N ALA A 196 -1.52 -0.19 -13.33
CA ALA A 196 -1.43 0.66 -12.15
C ALA A 196 -0.07 0.53 -11.45
N PHE A 197 0.44 1.67 -11.00
CA PHE A 197 1.46 1.71 -9.96
C PHE A 197 0.79 2.00 -8.61
N VAL A 198 0.68 0.98 -7.78
CA VAL A 198 0.05 1.07 -6.45
C VAL A 198 1.14 1.44 -5.44
N ALA A 199 1.06 2.67 -4.91
CA ALA A 199 2.04 3.16 -3.95
C ALA A 199 1.64 2.75 -2.53
N PHE A 200 2.35 1.78 -1.94
CA PHE A 200 2.20 1.51 -0.51
C PHE A 200 3.09 2.43 0.33
N SER A 201 2.77 2.59 1.61
CA SER A 201 3.39 3.57 2.51
C SER A 201 3.45 5.00 1.93
N PRO A 202 2.39 5.49 1.25
CA PRO A 202 2.42 6.77 0.53
C PRO A 202 2.63 7.96 1.46
N MET A 203 2.40 7.78 2.76
CA MET A 203 2.60 8.75 3.84
C MET A 203 3.87 8.49 4.65
N ALA A 204 4.81 7.64 4.16
CA ALA A 204 6.01 7.23 4.87
C ALA A 204 5.70 6.80 6.33
N SER A 205 4.78 5.83 6.49
CA SER A 205 4.28 5.37 7.80
C SER A 205 3.67 6.49 8.67
N GLY A 206 3.17 7.53 8.04
CA GLY A 206 2.52 8.69 8.66
C GLY A 206 3.45 9.89 8.88
N PHE A 207 4.75 9.78 8.62
CA PHE A 207 5.73 10.86 8.81
C PHE A 207 5.30 12.15 8.09
N LEU A 208 4.88 12.04 6.84
CA LEU A 208 4.48 13.17 5.99
C LEU A 208 3.19 13.88 6.43
N SER A 209 2.53 13.41 7.50
CA SER A 209 1.42 14.14 8.11
C SER A 209 1.87 15.26 9.07
N GLY A 210 3.16 15.29 9.43
CA GLY A 210 3.71 16.21 10.42
C GLY A 210 3.22 16.00 11.85
N LYS A 211 2.50 14.90 12.13
CA LYS A 211 1.97 14.61 13.48
C LYS A 211 2.98 13.91 14.40
N TYR A 212 4.11 13.44 13.86
CA TYR A 212 5.15 12.73 14.61
C TYR A 212 6.37 13.63 14.79
N ASN A 213 6.91 13.62 16.02
CA ASN A 213 8.06 14.39 16.41
C ASN A 213 9.10 13.50 17.11
N LYS A 214 10.25 14.07 17.47
CA LYS A 214 11.38 13.36 18.08
C LYS A 214 11.10 12.71 19.45
N ASP A 215 9.99 13.10 20.11
CA ASP A 215 9.63 12.62 21.46
C ASP A 215 8.57 11.51 21.42
N ASN A 216 8.05 11.19 20.22
CA ASN A 216 7.11 10.09 20.07
C ASN A 216 7.75 8.74 20.42
N LYS A 217 7.00 7.91 21.15
CA LYS A 217 7.36 6.53 21.47
C LYS A 217 6.44 5.57 20.73
N TYR A 218 7.01 4.46 20.31
CA TYR A 218 6.29 3.41 19.60
C TYR A 218 6.43 2.11 20.36
N GLU A 219 5.34 1.34 20.51
CA GLU A 219 5.28 0.15 21.36
C GLU A 219 4.63 -1.02 20.60
N GLY A 220 4.74 -2.22 21.18
CA GLY A 220 4.13 -3.43 20.63
C GLY A 220 4.64 -3.80 19.25
N ASP A 221 3.74 -4.08 18.33
CA ASP A 221 4.02 -4.45 16.94
C ASP A 221 4.20 -3.25 16.00
N ASP A 222 4.28 -2.02 16.55
CA ASP A 222 4.43 -0.82 15.74
C ASP A 222 5.75 -0.84 14.95
N VAL A 223 5.68 -0.95 13.64
CA VAL A 223 6.84 -1.03 12.73
C VAL A 223 7.75 0.20 12.81
N ARG A 224 7.22 1.36 13.27
CA ARG A 224 8.02 2.59 13.44
C ARG A 224 9.11 2.46 14.48
N ARG A 225 9.04 1.45 15.36
CA ARG A 225 10.11 1.10 16.33
C ARG A 225 11.43 0.75 15.64
N VAL A 226 11.36 0.24 14.41
CA VAL A 226 12.52 -0.27 13.66
C VAL A 226 12.76 0.47 12.35
N ILE A 227 11.85 1.33 11.91
CA ILE A 227 12.03 2.22 10.77
C ILE A 227 12.92 3.39 11.22
N THR A 228 14.16 3.45 10.74
CA THR A 228 15.15 4.42 11.22
C THR A 228 14.78 5.88 10.92
N ARG A 229 13.87 6.15 9.98
CA ARG A 229 13.28 7.49 9.74
C ARG A 229 12.63 8.08 11.00
N PHE A 230 12.16 7.24 11.94
CA PHE A 230 11.54 7.66 13.19
C PHE A 230 12.53 7.77 14.36
N ASN A 231 13.82 7.50 14.16
CA ASN A 231 14.85 7.78 15.15
C ASN A 231 14.93 9.29 15.39
N LYS A 232 15.15 9.69 16.65
CA LYS A 232 15.13 11.08 17.11
C LYS A 232 15.94 12.02 16.20
N ASP A 233 17.18 11.65 15.87
CA ASP A 233 18.07 12.48 15.08
C ASP A 233 17.60 12.59 13.63
N ASN A 234 17.07 11.49 13.04
CA ASN A 234 16.53 11.49 11.70
C ASN A 234 15.20 12.28 11.60
N VAL A 235 14.36 12.25 12.65
CA VAL A 235 13.16 13.10 12.70
C VAL A 235 13.54 14.58 12.64
N VAL A 236 14.57 14.99 13.38
CA VAL A 236 15.08 16.37 13.36
C VAL A 236 15.70 16.70 12.00
N ALA A 237 16.53 15.81 11.47
CA ALA A 237 17.21 16.03 10.18
C ALA A 237 16.23 16.13 9.00
N ASN A 238 15.07 15.45 9.06
CA ASN A 238 14.03 15.51 8.04
C ASN A 238 13.05 16.71 8.20
N GLN A 239 13.27 17.62 9.17
CA GLN A 239 12.43 18.80 9.36
C GLN A 239 12.27 19.67 8.10
N PRO A 240 13.32 19.89 7.27
CA PRO A 240 13.19 20.67 6.02
C PRO A 240 12.10 20.14 5.08
N LEU A 241 11.87 18.81 5.01
CA LEU A 241 10.78 18.21 4.24
C LEU A 241 9.41 18.59 4.79
N LEU A 242 9.26 18.56 6.12
CA LEU A 242 7.99 18.93 6.76
C LEU A 242 7.72 20.44 6.63
N ASP A 243 8.75 21.28 6.70
CA ASP A 243 8.62 22.73 6.51
C ASP A 243 8.19 23.06 5.07
N MET A 244 8.78 22.40 4.08
CA MET A 244 8.33 22.48 2.68
C MET A 244 6.85 22.08 2.54
N LEU A 245 6.46 20.92 3.04
CA LEU A 245 5.07 20.45 3.00
C LEU A 245 4.11 21.42 3.67
N LYS A 246 4.47 21.97 4.84
CA LYS A 246 3.68 22.95 5.57
C LYS A 246 3.46 24.22 4.75
N ASN A 247 4.49 24.74 4.08
CA ASN A 247 4.41 25.93 3.24
C ASN A 247 3.41 25.74 2.07
N PHE A 248 3.45 24.58 1.40
CA PHE A 248 2.49 24.27 0.33
C PHE A 248 1.08 24.04 0.88
N ALA A 249 0.96 23.36 2.03
CA ALA A 249 -0.33 23.12 2.68
C ALA A 249 -1.03 24.43 3.07
N GLU A 250 -0.30 25.38 3.64
CA GLU A 250 -0.83 26.71 3.99
C GLU A 250 -1.30 27.48 2.75
N LYS A 251 -0.51 27.51 1.67
CA LYS A 251 -0.87 28.14 0.39
C LYS A 251 -2.14 27.54 -0.21
N LYS A 252 -2.28 26.22 -0.13
CA LYS A 252 -3.43 25.46 -0.67
C LYS A 252 -4.61 25.35 0.29
N LYS A 253 -4.49 25.84 1.52
CA LYS A 253 -5.49 25.72 2.59
C LYS A 253 -5.92 24.27 2.84
N CYS A 254 -4.97 23.37 2.87
CA CYS A 254 -5.15 21.96 3.11
C CYS A 254 -4.09 21.41 4.10
N THR A 255 -4.07 20.12 4.35
CA THR A 255 -3.08 19.52 5.25
C THR A 255 -1.81 19.05 4.51
N MET A 256 -0.71 18.86 5.24
CA MET A 256 0.51 18.27 4.70
C MET A 256 0.27 16.88 4.11
N ALA A 257 -0.60 16.08 4.76
CA ALA A 257 -1.02 14.78 4.26
C ALA A 257 -1.70 14.89 2.88
N GLN A 258 -2.58 15.87 2.72
CA GLN A 258 -3.26 16.12 1.45
C GLN A 258 -2.31 16.58 0.35
N ILE A 259 -1.33 17.45 0.64
CA ILE A 259 -0.29 17.83 -0.34
C ILE A 259 0.52 16.61 -0.77
N SER A 260 0.94 15.78 0.19
CA SER A 260 1.71 14.57 -0.10
C SER A 260 0.98 13.59 -1.02
N LEU A 261 -0.31 13.35 -0.76
CA LEU A 261 -1.14 12.49 -1.61
C LEU A 261 -1.47 13.14 -2.95
N ALA A 262 -1.75 14.44 -3.00
CA ALA A 262 -1.99 15.18 -4.25
C ALA A 262 -0.75 15.16 -5.16
N TRP A 263 0.46 15.28 -4.58
CA TRP A 263 1.71 15.14 -5.32
C TRP A 263 1.84 13.75 -5.97
N LEU A 264 1.53 12.67 -5.23
CA LEU A 264 1.50 11.30 -5.78
C LEU A 264 0.51 11.19 -6.95
N LEU A 265 -0.70 11.72 -6.79
CA LEU A 265 -1.73 11.69 -7.82
C LEU A 265 -1.32 12.47 -9.08
N LYS A 266 -0.57 13.58 -8.92
CA LYS A 266 -0.05 14.40 -10.02
C LYS A 266 1.15 13.76 -10.69
N LYS A 267 1.95 12.96 -9.96
CA LYS A 267 3.18 12.32 -10.46
C LYS A 267 2.94 11.45 -11.69
N SER A 268 1.81 10.70 -11.70
CA SER A 268 1.50 9.78 -12.80
C SER A 268 0.01 9.50 -12.90
N PRO A 269 -0.55 9.40 -14.13
CA PRO A 269 -1.95 9.02 -14.33
C PRO A 269 -2.28 7.58 -13.91
N VAL A 270 -1.27 6.72 -13.74
CA VAL A 270 -1.44 5.32 -13.31
C VAL A 270 -1.14 5.13 -11.81
N MET A 271 -0.76 6.19 -11.09
CA MET A 271 -0.45 6.15 -9.67
C MET A 271 -1.71 6.00 -8.81
N ILE A 272 -1.73 5.00 -7.91
CA ILE A 272 -2.81 4.78 -6.94
C ILE A 272 -2.19 4.62 -5.55
N PRO A 273 -2.13 5.67 -4.73
CA PRO A 273 -1.69 5.55 -3.35
C PRO A 273 -2.73 4.80 -2.50
N ILE A 274 -2.25 3.97 -1.57
CA ILE A 274 -3.07 3.18 -0.63
C ILE A 274 -2.73 3.53 0.83
N PRO A 275 -3.05 4.74 1.30
CA PRO A 275 -2.83 5.10 2.71
C PRO A 275 -3.70 4.24 3.64
N GLY A 276 -3.19 3.93 4.83
CA GLY A 276 -3.99 3.39 5.92
C GLY A 276 -4.85 4.49 6.55
N MET A 277 -6.11 4.17 6.90
CA MET A 277 -7.07 5.12 7.45
C MET A 277 -7.82 4.47 8.64
N ARG A 278 -7.36 4.73 9.86
CA ARG A 278 -7.86 4.08 11.08
C ARG A 278 -8.81 4.96 11.91
N THR A 279 -9.19 6.11 11.39
CA THR A 279 -10.18 7.02 12.01
C THR A 279 -10.97 7.74 10.93
N ASP A 280 -12.13 8.27 11.30
CA ASP A 280 -12.99 9.06 10.41
C ASP A 280 -12.27 10.26 9.81
N GLU A 281 -11.49 10.97 10.63
CA GLU A 281 -10.73 12.15 10.19
C GLU A 281 -9.68 11.76 9.15
N ARG A 282 -9.05 10.56 9.29
CA ARG A 282 -8.08 10.08 8.30
C ARG A 282 -8.74 9.66 7.00
N ILE A 283 -9.94 9.08 7.05
CA ILE A 283 -10.72 8.77 5.85
C ILE A 283 -11.04 10.06 5.10
N GLU A 284 -11.58 11.05 5.79
CA GLU A 284 -11.94 12.34 5.21
C GLU A 284 -10.71 13.10 4.67
N GLU A 285 -9.64 13.21 5.49
CA GLU A 285 -8.39 13.88 5.12
C GLU A 285 -7.77 13.25 3.87
N ASN A 286 -7.57 11.93 3.87
CA ASN A 286 -6.86 11.26 2.79
C ASN A 286 -7.69 11.19 1.50
N LEU A 287 -8.97 10.83 1.58
CA LEU A 287 -9.80 10.71 0.39
C LEU A 287 -10.08 12.07 -0.28
N SER A 288 -10.20 13.15 0.50
CA SER A 288 -10.38 14.49 -0.07
C SER A 288 -9.12 15.05 -0.74
N SER A 289 -7.96 14.39 -0.62
CA SER A 289 -6.74 14.78 -1.34
C SER A 289 -6.90 14.79 -2.87
N VAL A 290 -7.88 14.04 -3.40
CA VAL A 290 -8.21 14.07 -4.84
C VAL A 290 -8.68 15.44 -5.34
N ASN A 291 -9.06 16.34 -4.42
CA ASN A 291 -9.56 17.68 -4.70
C ASN A 291 -8.46 18.74 -4.56
N VAL A 292 -7.30 18.38 -4.06
CA VAL A 292 -6.14 19.27 -3.99
C VAL A 292 -5.44 19.26 -5.34
N GLU A 293 -5.72 20.30 -6.14
CA GLU A 293 -5.11 20.44 -7.46
C GLU A 293 -3.76 21.16 -7.35
N LEU A 294 -2.72 20.50 -7.85
CA LEU A 294 -1.40 21.08 -8.06
C LEU A 294 -1.26 21.46 -9.53
N SER A 295 -0.99 22.73 -9.81
CA SER A 295 -0.59 23.15 -11.16
C SER A 295 0.75 22.50 -11.55
N ASP A 296 1.12 22.57 -12.83
CA ASP A 296 2.42 22.06 -13.28
C ASP A 296 3.56 22.83 -12.63
N ASP A 297 3.43 24.13 -12.46
CA ASP A 297 4.43 24.98 -11.79
C ASP A 297 4.58 24.62 -10.31
N GLU A 298 3.48 24.42 -9.60
CA GLU A 298 3.50 24.01 -8.20
C GLU A 298 4.13 22.61 -8.02
N PHE A 299 3.77 21.68 -8.90
CA PHE A 299 4.36 20.35 -8.90
C PHE A 299 5.87 20.40 -9.16
N ASN A 300 6.32 21.17 -10.18
CA ASN A 300 7.73 21.34 -10.50
C ASN A 300 8.49 22.05 -9.37
N GLN A 301 7.86 22.99 -8.68
CA GLN A 301 8.41 23.64 -7.49
C GLN A 301 8.66 22.61 -6.37
N ILE A 302 7.66 21.76 -6.08
CA ILE A 302 7.81 20.66 -5.09
C ILE A 302 8.95 19.72 -5.50
N GLU A 303 9.00 19.27 -6.77
CA GLU A 303 10.07 18.39 -7.27
C GLU A 303 11.46 19.03 -7.11
N ASN A 304 11.58 20.32 -7.44
CA ASN A 304 12.83 21.04 -7.30
C ASN A 304 13.27 21.24 -5.84
N GLU A 305 12.34 21.48 -4.92
CA GLU A 305 12.64 21.58 -3.49
C GLU A 305 13.00 20.20 -2.92
N LEU A 306 12.25 19.16 -3.25
CA LEU A 306 12.55 17.76 -2.87
C LEU A 306 13.93 17.30 -3.34
N SER A 307 14.36 17.71 -4.52
CA SER A 307 15.70 17.33 -5.05
C SER A 307 16.87 17.87 -4.25
N LYS A 308 16.64 18.89 -3.41
CA LYS A 308 17.65 19.55 -2.57
C LYS A 308 17.62 19.07 -1.12
N ILE A 309 16.57 18.33 -0.74
CA ILE A 309 16.39 17.82 0.62
C ILE A 309 16.99 16.41 0.69
N GLU A 310 17.99 16.25 1.56
CA GLU A 310 18.50 14.93 1.91
C GLU A 310 17.52 14.22 2.87
N ILE A 311 17.14 12.98 2.52
CA ILE A 311 16.29 12.17 3.37
C ILE A 311 17.14 11.29 4.28
N HIS A 312 16.94 11.43 5.59
CA HIS A 312 17.67 10.71 6.62
C HIS A 312 16.88 9.51 7.14
N GLY A 313 17.60 8.38 7.31
CA GLY A 313 16.99 7.11 7.70
C GLY A 313 16.30 6.41 6.52
N ASN A 314 15.95 5.16 6.75
CA ASN A 314 15.34 4.29 5.74
C ASN A 314 14.20 3.47 6.33
N ARG A 315 13.53 2.77 5.43
CA ARG A 315 12.59 1.70 5.71
C ARG A 315 12.91 0.57 4.73
N THR A 316 13.30 -0.59 5.25
CA THR A 316 13.38 -1.80 4.44
C THR A 316 12.59 -2.92 5.12
N ASP A 317 12.01 -3.82 4.34
CA ASP A 317 11.28 -4.95 4.89
C ASP A 317 12.21 -5.88 5.69
N LYS A 318 13.46 -6.02 5.24
CA LYS A 318 14.48 -6.78 5.95
C LYS A 318 14.73 -6.20 7.34
N ASP A 319 14.99 -4.89 7.44
CA ASP A 319 15.23 -4.21 8.71
C ASP A 319 14.02 -4.29 9.63
N ILE A 320 12.81 -4.19 9.08
CA ILE A 320 11.56 -4.32 9.85
C ILE A 320 11.46 -5.73 10.44
N ILE A 321 11.65 -6.78 9.64
CA ILE A 321 11.53 -8.17 10.10
C ILE A 321 12.61 -8.49 11.13
N GLU A 322 13.87 -8.17 10.84
CA GLU A 322 15.00 -8.44 11.74
C GLU A 322 14.90 -7.64 13.03
N GLY A 323 14.53 -6.35 12.94
CA GLY A 323 14.37 -5.46 14.07
C GLY A 323 13.24 -5.91 14.99
N LEU A 324 12.05 -6.23 14.46
CA LEU A 324 10.92 -6.73 15.26
C LEU A 324 11.23 -8.07 15.93
N ASN A 325 11.93 -8.98 15.25
CA ASN A 325 12.35 -10.26 15.83
C ASN A 325 13.36 -10.05 16.96
N SER A 326 14.29 -9.11 16.81
CA SER A 326 15.26 -8.75 17.85
C SER A 326 14.58 -8.14 19.08
N LEU A 327 13.61 -7.26 18.88
CA LEU A 327 12.81 -6.67 19.98
C LEU A 327 12.00 -7.72 20.72
N LYS A 328 11.33 -8.65 20.01
CA LYS A 328 10.59 -9.76 20.66
C LYS A 328 11.50 -10.64 21.54
N LYS A 329 12.72 -10.94 21.07
CA LYS A 329 13.70 -11.70 21.86
C LYS A 329 14.13 -10.93 23.12
N LEU A 330 14.38 -9.63 23.01
CA LEU A 330 14.74 -8.76 24.13
C LEU A 330 13.63 -8.71 25.17
N GLU A 331 12.38 -8.46 24.75
CA GLU A 331 11.20 -8.42 25.63
C GLU A 331 10.95 -9.75 26.34
N ALA A 332 11.19 -10.89 25.67
CA ALA A 332 11.08 -12.21 26.29
C ALA A 332 12.15 -12.46 27.37
N ASN A 333 13.36 -11.91 27.20
CA ASN A 333 14.44 -12.02 28.16
C ASN A 333 14.24 -11.12 29.42
N LEU A 334 13.57 -9.97 29.25
CA LEU A 334 13.26 -9.07 30.36
C LEU A 334 12.10 -9.57 31.25
N LYS A 335 11.31 -10.54 30.76
CA LYS A 335 10.21 -11.17 31.50
C LYS A 335 10.61 -12.44 32.26
N LYS A 336 11.86 -12.89 32.12
CA LYS A 336 12.49 -14.00 32.87
C LYS A 336 13.28 -13.44 34.05
#